data_ff476f6c3e066004f3134cc958ffe50d
#
_entry.id   ff476f6c3e066004f3134cc958ffe50d
#
_cell.length_a   1.000
_cell.length_b   1.000
_cell.length_c   1.000
_cell.angle_alpha   90.00
_cell.angle_beta   90.00
_cell.angle_gamma   90.00
#
_symmetry.space_group_name_H-M   'P 1'
#
loop_
_entity.id
_entity.type
_entity.pdbx_description
1 polymer ?
#
loop_
_entity_poly.entity_id
_entity_poly.type
_entity_poly.pdbx_seq_one_letter_code
_entity_poly.pdbx_strand_id
1 'polypeptide(L)'
;WQHCMTVPRELTAGDGGVVLQQPAREIERHYASVRVGEGSLEVAGDTCFDVVADGVNGAFTATVDGELKLAFMPAEGELPSRFEMRFTDEGRASAGCGRTVRWEPVDEVRNVRIVGDVSSVEVFVNDGALVFSTRIYPEAYGVTVDAPGASATYHALNI
;
A
#
# COMPACT_ATOMS: atom_id res chain seq x y z
N TRP A 1 -0.26 16.38 -15.60
CA TRP A 1 -0.23 16.86 -14.22
C TRP A 1 1.22 17.01 -13.75
N GLN A 2 1.56 18.17 -13.28
CA GLN A 2 2.76 18.39 -12.49
C GLN A 2 2.29 18.69 -11.07
N HIS A 3 2.86 18.00 -10.09
CA HIS A 3 2.55 18.10 -8.67
C HIS A 3 1.22 17.44 -8.24
N CYS A 4 1.34 16.48 -7.36
CA CYS A 4 0.28 15.88 -6.57
C CYS A 4 0.74 15.96 -5.10
N MET A 5 -0.14 16.40 -4.22
CA MET A 5 0.12 16.30 -2.79
C MET A 5 -0.19 14.86 -2.34
N THR A 6 0.61 14.37 -1.44
CA THR A 6 0.30 13.14 -0.69
C THR A 6 -0.88 13.40 0.25
N VAL A 7 -1.50 12.34 0.75
CA VAL A 7 -2.47 12.49 1.85
C VAL A 7 -1.79 13.18 3.03
N PRO A 8 -2.50 14.03 3.78
CA PRO A 8 -1.98 14.59 5.03
C PRO A 8 -1.55 13.46 5.97
N ARG A 9 -0.41 13.63 6.65
CA ARG A 9 0.15 12.61 7.52
C ARG A 9 0.32 13.09 8.94
N GLU A 10 -0.01 12.24 9.90
CA GLU A 10 0.41 12.37 11.28
C GLU A 10 1.80 11.77 11.43
N LEU A 11 2.68 12.48 12.14
CA LEU A 11 4.03 12.03 12.43
C LEU A 11 4.15 11.71 13.92
N THR A 12 4.63 10.52 14.24
CA THR A 12 4.88 10.11 15.62
C THR A 12 6.29 9.56 15.77
N ALA A 13 6.83 9.62 16.97
CA ALA A 13 8.12 9.03 17.27
C ALA A 13 7.93 7.53 17.53
N GLY A 14 8.64 6.71 16.77
CA GLY A 14 8.79 5.28 17.02
C GLY A 14 10.06 4.96 17.80
N ASP A 15 10.23 3.70 18.12
CA ASP A 15 11.39 3.19 18.81
C ASP A 15 12.67 3.40 17.98
N GLY A 16 13.80 3.60 18.65
CA GLY A 16 15.09 3.78 17.99
C GLY A 16 15.25 5.08 17.19
N GLY A 17 14.34 6.05 17.36
CA GLY A 17 14.40 7.35 16.68
C GLY A 17 13.79 7.34 15.27
N VAL A 18 13.07 6.29 14.92
CA VAL A 18 12.30 6.21 13.66
C VAL A 18 11.12 7.17 13.72
N VAL A 19 10.84 7.88 12.61
CA VAL A 19 9.62 8.66 12.43
C VAL A 19 8.57 7.79 11.75
N LEU A 20 7.48 7.52 12.45
CA LEU A 20 6.33 6.83 11.90
C LEU A 20 5.41 7.83 11.21
N GLN A 21 4.90 7.48 10.03
CA GLN A 21 4.05 8.32 9.21
C GLN A 21 2.75 7.56 8.93
N GLN A 22 1.62 8.11 9.35
CA GLN A 22 0.30 7.52 9.08
C GLN A 22 -0.58 8.55 8.38
N PRO A 23 -1.53 8.13 7.53
CA PRO A 23 -2.56 9.05 7.05
C PRO A 23 -3.25 9.72 8.23
N ALA A 24 -3.52 11.02 8.09
CA ALA A 24 -4.25 11.76 9.12
C ALA A 24 -5.59 11.06 9.40
N ARG A 25 -5.94 10.92 10.68
CA ARG A 25 -7.16 10.20 11.12
C ARG A 25 -8.46 10.78 10.54
N GLU A 26 -8.42 12.01 10.07
CA GLU A 26 -9.56 12.65 9.41
C GLU A 26 -10.05 11.89 8.17
N ILE A 27 -9.20 11.07 7.55
CA ILE A 27 -9.60 10.23 6.40
C ILE A 27 -10.75 9.28 6.77
N GLU A 28 -10.82 8.83 8.02
CA GLU A 28 -11.86 7.91 8.51
C GLU A 28 -13.27 8.50 8.45
N ARG A 29 -13.40 9.83 8.44
CA ARG A 29 -14.68 10.53 8.28
C ARG A 29 -15.28 10.34 6.88
N HIS A 30 -14.47 9.90 5.95
CA HIS A 30 -14.85 9.66 4.55
C HIS A 30 -15.15 8.19 4.27
N TYR A 31 -15.10 7.31 5.26
CA TYR A 31 -15.43 5.90 5.10
C TYR A 31 -16.92 5.75 4.75
N ALA A 32 -17.21 5.20 3.56
CA ALA A 32 -18.56 5.02 3.04
C ALA A 32 -19.06 3.58 3.19
N SER A 33 -18.19 2.60 2.96
CA SER A 33 -18.52 1.18 3.09
C SER A 33 -17.30 0.43 3.62
N VAL A 34 -17.53 -0.74 4.22
CA VAL A 34 -16.49 -1.60 4.76
C VAL A 34 -16.61 -3.02 4.23
N ARG A 35 -15.48 -3.65 3.93
CA ARG A 35 -15.37 -5.09 3.65
C ARG A 35 -14.21 -5.66 4.43
N VAL A 36 -14.36 -6.87 4.94
CA VAL A 36 -13.33 -7.56 5.73
C VAL A 36 -13.09 -8.92 5.11
N GLY A 37 -11.82 -9.31 5.02
CA GLY A 37 -11.37 -10.61 4.58
C GLY A 37 -10.33 -11.19 5.54
N GLU A 38 -10.39 -12.50 5.77
CA GLU A 38 -9.39 -13.23 6.55
C GLU A 38 -8.42 -13.94 5.59
N GLY A 39 -7.16 -13.59 5.68
CA GLY A 39 -6.10 -14.13 4.83
C GLY A 39 -6.10 -13.61 3.39
N SER A 40 -7.25 -13.20 2.86
CA SER A 40 -7.36 -12.62 1.52
C SER A 40 -8.55 -11.68 1.41
N LEU A 41 -8.42 -10.70 0.51
CA LEU A 41 -9.48 -9.73 0.20
C LEU A 41 -9.40 -9.36 -1.28
N GLU A 42 -10.56 -9.28 -1.94
CA GLU A 42 -10.68 -8.78 -3.30
C GLU A 42 -11.86 -7.81 -3.40
N VAL A 43 -11.60 -6.61 -3.87
CA VAL A 43 -12.61 -5.55 -4.07
C VAL A 43 -12.35 -4.89 -5.41
N ALA A 44 -13.41 -4.60 -6.15
CA ALA A 44 -13.36 -3.93 -7.45
C ALA A 44 -14.31 -2.73 -7.50
N GLY A 45 -13.97 -1.75 -8.31
CA GLY A 45 -14.84 -0.66 -8.74
C GLY A 45 -14.69 0.67 -8.01
N ASP A 46 -14.13 0.71 -6.82
CA ASP A 46 -13.96 1.98 -6.09
C ASP A 46 -12.66 2.67 -6.51
N THR A 47 -12.74 3.97 -6.81
CA THR A 47 -11.59 4.79 -7.22
C THR A 47 -10.77 5.31 -6.05
N CYS A 48 -11.42 5.50 -4.91
CA CYS A 48 -10.79 6.01 -3.70
C CYS A 48 -11.04 5.03 -2.55
N PHE A 49 -9.97 4.58 -1.90
CA PHE A 49 -10.06 3.54 -0.87
C PHE A 49 -8.94 3.62 0.16
N ASP A 50 -9.16 2.97 1.27
CA ASP A 50 -8.21 2.75 2.34
C ASP A 50 -8.27 1.27 2.76
N VAL A 51 -7.17 0.57 2.62
CA VAL A 51 -7.06 -0.87 2.98
C VAL A 51 -6.02 -1.03 4.07
N VAL A 52 -6.37 -1.76 5.12
CA VAL A 52 -5.45 -2.13 6.20
C VAL A 52 -5.38 -3.65 6.28
N ALA A 53 -4.19 -4.22 6.07
CA ALA A 53 -3.86 -5.59 6.39
C ALA A 53 -3.10 -5.59 7.72
N ASP A 54 -3.65 -6.24 8.74
CA ASP A 54 -3.09 -6.30 10.09
C ASP A 54 -2.85 -7.75 10.54
N GLY A 55 -1.85 -7.95 11.38
CA GLY A 55 -1.43 -9.28 11.80
C GLY A 55 -0.69 -10.06 10.71
N VAL A 56 -0.06 -9.38 9.77
CA VAL A 56 0.77 -10.03 8.74
C VAL A 56 1.92 -10.78 9.42
N ASN A 57 2.11 -12.04 9.02
CA ASN A 57 3.17 -12.90 9.54
C ASN A 57 3.79 -13.71 8.39
N GLY A 58 4.84 -13.17 7.81
CA GLY A 58 5.55 -13.78 6.68
C GLY A 58 5.04 -13.29 5.33
N ALA A 59 4.24 -14.08 4.62
CA ALA A 59 3.83 -13.76 3.26
C ALA A 59 2.85 -12.57 3.21
N PHE A 60 3.09 -11.65 2.30
CA PHE A 60 2.19 -10.56 1.95
C PHE A 60 2.33 -10.24 0.48
N THR A 61 1.22 -10.19 -0.23
CA THR A 61 1.13 -9.59 -1.56
C THR A 61 -0.16 -8.78 -1.69
N ALA A 62 -0.09 -7.70 -2.47
CA ALA A 62 -1.27 -6.98 -2.89
C ALA A 62 -1.10 -6.51 -4.33
N THR A 63 -2.21 -6.37 -5.04
CA THR A 63 -2.24 -5.75 -6.37
C THR A 63 -3.25 -4.62 -6.34
N VAL A 64 -2.83 -3.45 -6.77
CA VAL A 64 -3.68 -2.26 -6.86
C VAL A 64 -3.93 -1.95 -8.31
N ASP A 65 -5.20 -1.88 -8.69
CA ASP A 65 -5.69 -1.48 -10.01
C ASP A 65 -5.07 -2.28 -11.18
N GLY A 66 -4.64 -3.52 -10.91
CA GLY A 66 -3.95 -4.37 -11.87
C GLY A 66 -2.57 -3.87 -12.31
N GLU A 67 -2.17 -2.66 -11.92
CA GLU A 67 -0.94 -2.01 -12.38
C GLU A 67 0.22 -2.08 -11.37
N LEU A 68 -0.08 -2.10 -10.07
CA LEU A 68 0.91 -2.00 -9.03
C LEU A 68 0.87 -3.24 -8.13
N LYS A 69 1.97 -3.96 -8.08
CA LYS A 69 2.16 -5.09 -7.15
C LYS A 69 3.01 -4.66 -5.96
N LEU A 70 2.52 -5.00 -4.77
CA LEU A 70 3.19 -4.84 -3.49
C LEU A 70 3.51 -6.22 -2.94
N ALA A 71 4.70 -6.43 -2.40
CA ALA A 71 5.06 -7.72 -1.82
C ALA A 71 6.12 -7.61 -0.73
N PHE A 72 6.02 -8.43 0.29
CA PHE A 72 7.15 -8.77 1.12
C PHE A 72 7.94 -9.89 0.45
N MET A 73 9.21 -9.63 0.21
CA MET A 73 10.15 -10.56 -0.41
C MET A 73 11.15 -11.04 0.65
N PRO A 74 11.22 -12.34 0.92
CA PRO A 74 12.24 -12.86 1.82
C PRO A 74 13.66 -12.64 1.27
N ALA A 75 14.65 -12.75 2.12
CA ALA A 75 16.04 -12.67 1.71
C ALA A 75 16.38 -13.77 0.68
N GLU A 76 17.09 -13.40 -0.39
CA GLU A 76 17.46 -14.28 -1.48
C GLU A 76 18.86 -13.95 -1.99
N GLY A 77 19.79 -14.89 -1.86
CA GLY A 77 21.19 -14.67 -2.22
C GLY A 77 21.81 -13.53 -1.39
N GLU A 78 22.30 -12.50 -2.06
CA GLU A 78 22.88 -11.30 -1.44
C GLU A 78 21.81 -10.21 -1.14
N LEU A 79 20.58 -10.39 -1.60
CA LEU A 79 19.50 -9.44 -1.35
C LEU A 79 18.88 -9.68 0.03
N PRO A 80 18.73 -8.64 0.86
CA PRO A 80 18.05 -8.76 2.13
C PRO A 80 16.55 -9.01 1.94
N SER A 81 15.88 -9.41 3.01
CA SER A 81 14.42 -9.30 3.08
C SER A 81 14.01 -7.85 2.86
N ARG A 82 12.91 -7.66 2.14
CA ARG A 82 12.51 -6.32 1.68
C ARG A 82 11.03 -6.21 1.42
N PHE A 83 10.50 -5.03 1.54
CA PHE A 83 9.20 -4.68 0.97
C PHE A 83 9.42 -4.06 -0.41
N GLU A 84 8.71 -4.58 -1.40
CA GLU A 84 8.84 -4.20 -2.79
C GLU A 84 7.53 -3.65 -3.35
N MET A 85 7.62 -2.57 -4.12
CA MET A 85 6.56 -2.00 -4.93
C MET A 85 7.01 -2.03 -6.39
N ARG A 86 6.23 -2.72 -7.24
CA ARG A 86 6.58 -2.97 -8.64
C ARG A 86 5.39 -2.70 -9.55
N PHE A 87 5.62 -2.03 -10.69
CA PHE A 87 4.63 -2.01 -11.76
C PHE A 87 4.55 -3.39 -12.43
N THR A 88 3.33 -3.85 -12.72
CA THR A 88 3.07 -5.14 -13.37
C THR A 88 3.43 -5.12 -14.86
N ASP A 89 3.35 -3.94 -15.49
CA ASP A 89 3.72 -3.68 -16.86
C ASP A 89 4.76 -2.55 -16.91
N GLU A 90 5.91 -2.81 -17.54
CA GLU A 90 6.97 -1.82 -17.72
C GLU A 90 6.50 -0.61 -18.55
N GLY A 91 5.56 -0.79 -19.47
CA GLY A 91 4.93 0.29 -20.24
C GLY A 91 4.16 1.27 -19.36
N ARG A 92 3.62 0.82 -18.22
CA ARG A 92 2.92 1.65 -17.24
C ARG A 92 3.86 2.37 -16.27
N ALA A 93 5.11 1.96 -16.19
CA ALA A 93 6.11 2.56 -15.31
C ALA A 93 6.38 4.05 -15.59
N SER A 94 5.92 4.58 -16.72
CA SER A 94 5.94 6.02 -17.02
C SER A 94 5.21 6.85 -15.94
N ALA A 95 4.15 6.32 -15.34
CA ALA A 95 3.46 6.94 -14.22
C ALA A 95 4.38 7.11 -13.00
N GLY A 96 5.29 6.15 -12.77
CA GLY A 96 6.31 6.19 -11.73
C GLY A 96 7.60 6.92 -12.13
N CYS A 97 7.57 7.76 -13.18
CA CYS A 97 8.75 8.44 -13.71
C CYS A 97 9.87 7.47 -14.18
N GLY A 98 9.48 6.37 -14.81
CA GLY A 98 10.38 5.33 -15.31
C GLY A 98 10.94 4.38 -14.23
N ARG A 99 10.48 4.50 -13.00
CA ARG A 99 10.84 3.58 -11.90
C ARG A 99 9.91 2.39 -11.91
N THR A 100 10.37 1.27 -12.44
CA THR A 100 9.58 0.02 -12.50
C THR A 100 9.50 -0.66 -11.15
N VAL A 101 10.54 -0.55 -10.32
CA VAL A 101 10.65 -1.19 -9.01
C VAL A 101 11.22 -0.22 -7.99
N ARG A 102 10.66 -0.24 -6.79
CA ARG A 102 11.21 0.40 -5.58
C ARG A 102 11.14 -0.60 -4.45
N TRP A 103 12.15 -0.64 -3.63
CA TRP A 103 12.18 -1.51 -2.47
C TRP A 103 13.02 -0.91 -1.35
N GLU A 104 12.72 -1.31 -0.13
CA GLU A 104 13.49 -0.98 1.07
C GLU A 104 13.67 -2.24 1.91
N PRO A 105 14.83 -2.43 2.55
CA PRO A 105 15.05 -3.52 3.47
C PRO A 105 14.06 -3.47 4.63
N VAL A 106 13.52 -4.62 4.98
CA VAL A 106 12.68 -4.80 6.16
C VAL A 106 12.77 -6.25 6.60
N ASP A 107 12.97 -6.49 7.89
CA ASP A 107 13.15 -7.85 8.40
C ASP A 107 11.82 -8.60 8.47
N GLU A 108 10.73 -7.89 8.76
CA GLU A 108 9.39 -8.44 8.88
C GLU A 108 8.34 -7.40 8.47
N VAL A 109 7.19 -7.88 8.04
CA VAL A 109 6.00 -7.05 7.82
C VAL A 109 4.92 -7.49 8.78
N ARG A 110 4.42 -6.57 9.61
CA ARG A 110 3.36 -6.78 10.61
C ARG A 110 2.02 -6.22 10.15
N ASN A 111 2.06 -5.10 9.49
CA ASN A 111 0.89 -4.47 8.91
C ASN A 111 1.25 -3.68 7.66
N VAL A 112 0.27 -3.53 6.78
CA VAL A 112 0.36 -2.71 5.57
C VAL A 112 -0.95 -1.94 5.42
N ARG A 113 -0.85 -0.62 5.25
CA ARG A 113 -1.99 0.23 4.88
C ARG A 113 -1.77 0.78 3.48
N ILE A 114 -2.80 0.72 2.65
CA ILE A 114 -2.77 1.17 1.26
C ILE A 114 -3.90 2.18 1.08
N VAL A 115 -3.54 3.41 0.75
CA VAL A 115 -4.50 4.46 0.41
C VAL A 115 -4.43 4.71 -1.09
N GLY A 116 -5.52 4.47 -1.77
CA GLY A 116 -5.69 4.73 -3.20
C GLY A 116 -6.57 5.94 -3.45
N ASP A 117 -6.19 6.71 -4.44
CA ASP A 117 -6.95 7.82 -5.03
C ASP A 117 -6.96 7.63 -6.54
N VAL A 118 -7.77 8.36 -7.26
CA VAL A 118 -8.00 8.29 -8.73
C VAL A 118 -6.70 8.04 -9.54
N SER A 119 -5.58 8.56 -9.10
CA SER A 119 -4.31 8.47 -9.84
C SER A 119 -3.07 8.41 -8.94
N SER A 120 -3.23 8.04 -7.69
CA SER A 120 -2.10 7.88 -6.77
C SER A 120 -2.34 6.76 -5.77
N VAL A 121 -1.26 6.13 -5.35
CA VAL A 121 -1.26 5.11 -4.29
C VAL A 121 -0.17 5.45 -3.29
N GLU A 122 -0.53 5.40 -2.02
CA GLU A 122 0.38 5.52 -0.90
C GLU A 122 0.32 4.25 -0.06
N VAL A 123 1.49 3.75 0.31
CA VAL A 123 1.64 2.49 1.04
C VAL A 123 2.44 2.75 2.30
N PHE A 124 1.89 2.37 3.44
CA PHE A 124 2.48 2.52 4.75
C PHE A 124 2.72 1.12 5.33
N VAL A 125 3.96 0.81 5.64
CA VAL A 125 4.38 -0.50 6.15
C VAL A 125 4.86 -0.34 7.58
N ASN A 126 4.49 -1.26 8.46
CA ASN A 126 4.87 -1.29 9.86
C ASN A 126 4.59 0.05 10.57
N ASP A 127 3.32 0.39 10.65
CA ASP A 127 2.85 1.65 11.24
C ASP A 127 3.43 2.91 10.58
N GLY A 128 3.83 2.78 9.30
CA GLY A 128 4.43 3.86 8.53
C GLY A 128 5.90 4.10 8.80
N ALA A 129 6.62 3.10 9.34
CA ALA A 129 8.08 3.12 9.39
C ALA A 129 8.71 3.17 7.99
N LEU A 130 8.05 2.53 7.00
CA LEU A 130 8.34 2.67 5.58
C LEU A 130 7.13 3.24 4.87
N VAL A 131 7.36 4.17 3.95
CA VAL A 131 6.29 4.76 3.14
C VAL A 131 6.71 4.83 1.69
N PHE A 132 5.82 4.35 0.81
CA PHE A 132 5.97 4.49 -0.63
C PHE A 132 4.82 5.32 -1.18
N SER A 133 5.09 6.13 -2.19
CA SER A 133 4.06 6.87 -2.92
C SER A 133 4.35 6.80 -4.41
N THR A 134 3.33 6.60 -5.22
CA THR A 134 3.45 6.56 -6.67
C THR A 134 2.21 7.10 -7.35
N ARG A 135 2.39 7.52 -8.60
CA ARG A 135 1.29 7.79 -9.52
C ARG A 135 0.96 6.52 -10.28
N ILE A 136 -0.33 6.35 -10.56
CA ILE A 136 -0.88 5.31 -11.43
C ILE A 136 -1.94 5.94 -12.34
N TYR A 137 -2.25 5.30 -13.47
CA TYR A 137 -3.31 5.72 -14.38
C TYR A 137 -4.05 4.47 -14.86
N PRO A 138 -4.86 3.86 -13.99
CA PRO A 138 -5.45 2.56 -14.24
C PRO A 138 -6.59 2.65 -15.27
N GLU A 139 -6.81 1.55 -15.99
CA GLU A 139 -7.98 1.35 -16.84
C GLU A 139 -9.16 0.76 -16.06
N ALA A 140 -8.88 0.08 -14.96
CA ALA A 140 -9.88 -0.49 -14.06
C ALA A 140 -9.41 -0.36 -12.62
N TYR A 141 -10.33 -0.09 -11.72
CA TYR A 141 -10.05 0.08 -10.29
C TYR A 141 -10.32 -1.21 -9.51
N GLY A 142 -9.48 -1.51 -8.56
CA GLY A 142 -9.64 -2.63 -7.66
C GLY A 142 -8.38 -2.95 -6.88
N VAL A 143 -8.55 -3.62 -5.76
CA VAL A 143 -7.45 -4.06 -4.91
C VAL A 143 -7.63 -5.51 -4.52
N THR A 144 -6.56 -6.27 -4.61
CA THR A 144 -6.47 -7.62 -4.05
C THR A 144 -5.39 -7.63 -2.98
N VAL A 145 -5.64 -8.32 -1.88
CA VAL A 145 -4.67 -8.58 -0.81
C VAL A 145 -4.63 -10.08 -0.58
N ASP A 146 -3.45 -10.64 -0.48
CA ASP A 146 -3.19 -12.01 -0.04
C ASP A 146 -2.13 -11.95 1.06
N ALA A 147 -2.58 -12.24 2.29
CA ALA A 147 -1.78 -12.19 3.50
C ALA A 147 -2.28 -13.28 4.46
N PRO A 148 -1.84 -14.53 4.28
CA PRO A 148 -2.33 -15.67 5.06
C PRO A 148 -2.22 -15.45 6.57
N GLY A 149 -3.34 -15.59 7.27
CA GLY A 149 -3.43 -15.41 8.73
C GLY A 149 -3.59 -13.96 9.20
N ALA A 150 -3.55 -12.99 8.29
CA ALA A 150 -3.85 -11.58 8.57
C ALA A 150 -5.33 -11.27 8.38
N SER A 151 -5.81 -10.22 9.03
CA SER A 151 -7.12 -9.61 8.71
C SER A 151 -6.91 -8.43 7.76
N ALA A 152 -7.67 -8.38 6.67
CA ALA A 152 -7.67 -7.27 5.74
C ALA A 152 -9.01 -6.53 5.80
N THR A 153 -8.96 -5.23 6.09
CA THR A 153 -10.13 -4.37 6.14
C THR A 153 -10.04 -3.32 5.04
N TYR A 154 -11.07 -3.23 4.22
CA TYR A 154 -11.21 -2.27 3.13
C TYR A 154 -12.29 -1.26 3.46
N HIS A 155 -12.01 0.00 3.22
CA HIS A 155 -12.97 1.10 3.27
C HIS A 155 -12.99 1.82 1.93
N ALA A 156 -14.17 1.88 1.29
CA ALA A 156 -14.36 2.85 0.21
C ALA A 156 -14.38 4.26 0.79
N LEU A 157 -13.79 5.21 0.07
CA LEU A 157 -13.77 6.62 0.48
C LEU A 157 -14.74 7.43 -0.37
N ASN A 158 -15.54 8.25 0.29
CA ASN A 158 -16.43 9.22 -0.36
C ASN A 158 -15.81 10.62 -0.23
N ILE A 159 -14.95 10.95 -1.19
CA ILE A 159 -14.21 12.21 -1.28
C ILE A 159 -14.35 12.81 -2.67
#